data_150c53001bf3756abc61da0bc3aa3264
#
_entry.id   150c53001bf3756abc61da0bc3aa3264
#
_cell.length_a   1.000
_cell.length_b   1.000
_cell.length_c   1.000
_cell.angle_alpha   90.00
_cell.angle_beta   90.00
_cell.angle_gamma   90.00
#
_symmetry.space_group_name_H-M   'P 1'
#
loop_
_entity.id
_entity.type
_entity.pdbx_description
1 polymer ?
#
loop_
_entity_poly.entity_id
_entity_poly.type
_entity_poly.pdbx_seq_one_letter_code
_entity_poly.pdbx_strand_id
1 'polypeptide(L)'
;MMDRDGIADLRIRENLILEERAKKVAVDFSVQEIDQRTNRLHVEVTGTIDGYEFHDSHSPLLQTSNAVCTPCTRKDGDYFEATVQLRSAGRKLNEEELSSLRSTLDELLQSMEPNPMFFVSKEGPVTGGWDLQLGSKSLARTWGRKLTRSFGGSVKESSTVVGVNEGIEVTRLTLSYRKPAYSIGDVVRFKKSLWIVDSWQKDGPILRKVDRFERSGATWRDMESSSVECTRAEQSTVQVLNRDSSAAEFMDPSDYKVSTVALPYDDDGKAVELRIGFIDGEWVALPVSGKGGGK
;
A
#
# COMPACT_ATOMS: atom_id res chain seq x y z
N MET A 1 5.40 -20.56 16.33
CA MET A 1 5.51 -21.00 17.73
C MET A 1 6.86 -21.66 17.84
N MET A 2 7.77 -21.14 18.65
CA MET A 2 9.09 -21.76 18.84
C MET A 2 8.90 -23.09 19.57
N ASP A 3 9.59 -24.14 19.15
CA ASP A 3 9.61 -25.41 19.86
C ASP A 3 10.42 -25.31 21.16
N ARG A 4 10.37 -26.36 21.99
CA ARG A 4 11.03 -26.35 23.29
C ARG A 4 12.57 -26.23 23.18
N ASP A 5 13.15 -26.86 22.17
CA ASP A 5 14.60 -26.84 21.94
C ASP A 5 15.07 -25.47 21.46
N GLY A 6 14.30 -24.80 20.63
CA GLY A 6 14.58 -23.43 20.20
C GLY A 6 14.51 -22.41 21.34
N ILE A 7 13.57 -22.58 22.30
CA ILE A 7 13.51 -21.76 23.53
C ILE A 7 14.72 -22.00 24.40
N ALA A 8 15.12 -23.27 24.56
CA ALA A 8 16.29 -23.65 25.39
C ALA A 8 17.59 -23.07 24.79
N ASP A 9 17.82 -23.21 23.47
CA ASP A 9 18.98 -22.63 22.77
C ASP A 9 19.06 -21.10 22.95
N LEU A 10 17.93 -20.40 22.76
CA LEU A 10 17.89 -18.96 22.94
C LEU A 10 18.26 -18.55 24.38
N ARG A 11 17.70 -19.22 25.37
CA ARG A 11 17.97 -18.90 26.78
C ARG A 11 19.39 -19.24 27.22
N ILE A 12 19.97 -20.32 26.70
CA ILE A 12 21.39 -20.66 26.96
C ILE A 12 22.27 -19.54 26.39
N ARG A 13 22.06 -19.11 25.12
CA ARG A 13 22.85 -18.05 24.48
C ARG A 13 22.74 -16.71 25.20
N GLU A 14 21.55 -16.34 25.68
CA GLU A 14 21.31 -15.09 26.41
C GLU A 14 21.99 -15.05 27.79
N ASN A 15 22.19 -16.21 28.43
CA ASN A 15 22.72 -16.31 29.80
C ASN A 15 24.10 -16.91 29.87
N LEU A 16 24.69 -17.34 28.75
CA LEU A 16 26.03 -17.90 28.71
C LEU A 16 27.05 -16.77 28.83
N ILE A 17 27.78 -16.76 29.94
CA ILE A 17 28.87 -15.84 30.19
C ILE A 17 30.19 -16.60 30.02
N LEU A 18 30.98 -16.19 29.06
CA LEU A 18 32.29 -16.79 28.75
C LEU A 18 33.40 -15.83 29.15
N GLU A 19 34.54 -16.37 29.52
CA GLU A 19 35.74 -15.56 29.71
C GLU A 19 36.24 -15.04 28.36
N GLU A 20 36.67 -13.76 28.31
CA GLU A 20 37.10 -13.08 27.06
C GLU A 20 38.21 -13.84 26.30
N ARG A 21 39.01 -14.62 27.00
CA ARG A 21 40.12 -15.41 26.42
C ARG A 21 39.68 -16.79 25.90
N ALA A 22 38.41 -17.17 26.11
CA ALA A 22 37.89 -18.42 25.61
C ALA A 22 37.85 -18.47 24.08
N LYS A 23 38.36 -19.57 23.51
CA LYS A 23 38.39 -19.83 22.06
C LYS A 23 37.84 -21.20 21.74
N LYS A 24 37.36 -21.38 20.50
CA LYS A 24 36.80 -22.66 20.01
C LYS A 24 35.71 -23.21 20.92
N VAL A 25 34.85 -22.33 21.42
CA VAL A 25 33.76 -22.72 22.33
C VAL A 25 32.70 -23.49 21.55
N ALA A 26 32.37 -24.69 22.04
CA ALA A 26 31.22 -25.47 21.64
C ALA A 26 30.25 -25.61 22.81
N VAL A 27 28.97 -25.54 22.54
CA VAL A 27 27.92 -25.66 23.54
C VAL A 27 26.96 -26.74 23.05
N ASP A 28 26.87 -27.80 23.81
CA ASP A 28 25.92 -28.88 23.59
C ASP A 28 24.89 -28.87 24.71
N PHE A 29 23.65 -29.22 24.41
CA PHE A 29 22.64 -29.30 25.44
C PHE A 29 21.61 -30.39 25.16
N SER A 30 20.99 -30.87 26.25
CA SER A 30 19.81 -31.72 26.19
C SER A 30 18.73 -31.21 27.14
N VAL A 31 17.47 -31.47 26.78
CA VAL A 31 16.30 -31.03 27.55
C VAL A 31 15.60 -32.24 28.15
N GLN A 32 15.51 -32.28 29.46
CA GLN A 32 14.78 -33.31 30.22
C GLN A 32 13.50 -32.68 30.79
N GLU A 33 12.34 -33.19 30.44
CA GLU A 33 11.07 -32.77 31.01
C GLU A 33 10.93 -33.28 32.46
N ILE A 34 10.65 -32.38 33.39
CA ILE A 34 10.35 -32.72 34.80
C ILE A 34 8.83 -32.69 34.98
N ASP A 35 8.18 -31.62 34.48
CA ASP A 35 6.73 -31.46 34.48
C ASP A 35 6.30 -30.61 33.30
N GLN A 36 4.98 -30.32 33.16
CA GLN A 36 4.42 -29.54 32.02
C GLN A 36 5.03 -28.14 31.85
N ARG A 37 5.65 -27.58 32.89
CA ARG A 37 6.18 -26.20 32.89
C ARG A 37 7.65 -26.12 33.23
N THR A 38 8.26 -27.21 33.73
CA THR A 38 9.65 -27.23 34.20
C THR A 38 10.43 -28.27 33.43
N ASN A 39 11.50 -27.83 32.79
CA ASN A 39 12.46 -28.68 32.11
C ASN A 39 13.83 -28.50 32.77
N ARG A 40 14.59 -29.57 32.88
CA ARG A 40 16.00 -29.50 33.24
C ARG A 40 16.83 -29.47 31.99
N LEU A 41 17.67 -28.46 31.86
CA LEU A 41 18.66 -28.41 30.78
C LEU A 41 19.94 -29.05 31.28
N HIS A 42 20.54 -29.93 30.52
CA HIS A 42 21.92 -30.37 30.70
C HIS A 42 22.74 -29.66 29.65
N VAL A 43 23.59 -28.74 30.07
CA VAL A 43 24.39 -27.89 29.17
C VAL A 43 25.85 -28.24 29.40
N GLU A 44 26.55 -28.61 28.34
CA GLU A 44 27.97 -28.85 28.32
C GLU A 44 28.67 -27.79 27.45
N VAL A 45 29.67 -27.16 28.03
CA VAL A 45 30.45 -26.13 27.38
C VAL A 45 31.90 -26.58 27.32
N THR A 46 32.43 -26.67 26.13
CA THR A 46 33.83 -27.05 25.88
C THR A 46 34.54 -25.94 25.12
N GLY A 47 35.85 -25.83 25.27
CA GLY A 47 36.65 -24.85 24.59
C GLY A 47 38.09 -24.83 25.01
N THR A 48 38.83 -23.77 24.70
CA THR A 48 40.22 -23.58 25.12
C THR A 48 40.40 -22.18 25.72
N ILE A 49 41.16 -22.09 26.83
CA ILE A 49 41.61 -20.83 27.44
C ILE A 49 43.13 -20.90 27.53
N ASP A 50 43.82 -19.95 26.90
CA ASP A 50 45.28 -19.84 26.86
C ASP A 50 45.98 -21.16 26.36
N GLY A 51 45.29 -21.92 25.51
CA GLY A 51 45.78 -23.18 24.94
C GLY A 51 45.43 -24.43 25.75
N TYR A 52 44.82 -24.31 26.91
CA TYR A 52 44.34 -25.41 27.74
C TYR A 52 42.86 -25.68 27.47
N GLU A 53 42.51 -26.95 27.34
CA GLU A 53 41.10 -27.37 27.13
C GLU A 53 40.34 -27.22 28.44
N PHE A 54 39.11 -26.77 28.35
CA PHE A 54 38.17 -26.79 29.47
C PHE A 54 36.87 -27.49 29.08
N HIS A 55 36.24 -28.10 30.03
CA HIS A 55 34.92 -28.69 29.97
C HIS A 55 34.17 -28.30 31.22
N ASP A 56 33.01 -27.67 31.04
CA ASP A 56 32.12 -27.25 32.12
C ASP A 56 30.71 -27.77 31.87
N SER A 57 30.02 -28.15 32.94
CA SER A 57 28.70 -28.77 32.86
C SER A 57 27.75 -28.13 33.87
N HIS A 58 26.58 -27.70 33.37
CA HIS A 58 25.54 -27.07 34.18
C HIS A 58 24.18 -27.73 33.94
N SER A 59 23.35 -27.75 34.98
CA SER A 59 22.02 -28.34 34.92
C SER A 59 20.95 -27.37 35.43
N PRO A 60 20.75 -26.22 34.76
CA PRO A 60 19.75 -25.25 35.16
C PRO A 60 18.32 -25.73 34.87
N LEU A 61 17.36 -25.14 35.59
CA LEU A 61 15.94 -25.36 35.36
C LEU A 61 15.39 -24.28 34.41
N LEU A 62 14.76 -24.70 33.33
CA LEU A 62 13.99 -23.86 32.43
C LEU A 62 12.51 -23.93 32.80
N GLN A 63 12.00 -22.85 33.38
CA GLN A 63 10.57 -22.73 33.63
C GLN A 63 9.86 -22.03 32.49
N THR A 64 8.82 -22.66 31.96
CA THR A 64 7.97 -22.09 30.93
C THR A 64 6.61 -21.74 31.50
N SER A 65 6.12 -20.54 31.18
CA SER A 65 4.76 -20.13 31.53
C SER A 65 4.01 -19.73 30.29
N ASN A 66 2.75 -20.09 30.21
CA ASN A 66 1.87 -19.57 29.19
C ASN A 66 1.49 -18.12 29.51
N ALA A 67 2.24 -17.18 28.98
CA ALA A 67 1.93 -15.77 29.11
C ALA A 67 1.41 -15.26 27.74
N VAL A 68 0.29 -14.55 27.76
CA VAL A 68 -0.16 -13.83 26.57
C VAL A 68 0.74 -12.60 26.40
N CYS A 69 1.47 -12.52 25.29
CA CYS A 69 2.35 -11.37 25.04
C CYS A 69 1.52 -10.10 24.83
N THR A 70 2.10 -8.92 25.15
CA THR A 70 1.42 -7.62 25.00
C THR A 70 0.80 -7.40 23.61
N PRO A 71 1.47 -7.72 22.48
CA PRO A 71 0.86 -7.63 21.15
C PRO A 71 -0.35 -8.55 20.97
N CYS A 72 -0.31 -9.79 21.47
CA CYS A 72 -1.47 -10.70 21.40
C CYS A 72 -2.65 -10.17 22.22
N THR A 73 -2.41 -9.73 23.46
CA THR A 73 -3.44 -9.10 24.30
C THR A 73 -4.05 -7.87 23.62
N ARG A 74 -3.21 -7.05 22.97
CA ARG A 74 -3.68 -5.87 22.25
C ARG A 74 -4.53 -6.24 21.03
N LYS A 75 -4.10 -7.24 20.26
CA LYS A 75 -4.82 -7.71 19.08
C LYS A 75 -6.20 -8.29 19.45
N ASP A 76 -6.28 -9.06 20.52
CA ASP A 76 -7.51 -9.71 20.98
C ASP A 76 -8.42 -8.74 21.76
N GLY A 77 -7.88 -7.63 22.28
CA GLY A 77 -8.56 -6.64 23.11
C GLY A 77 -9.03 -5.37 22.36
N ASP A 78 -9.29 -5.44 21.07
CA ASP A 78 -9.74 -4.28 20.24
C ASP A 78 -8.81 -3.05 20.32
N TYR A 79 -7.53 -3.25 20.64
CA TYR A 79 -6.56 -2.17 20.73
C TYR A 79 -6.25 -1.61 19.35
N PHE A 80 -6.20 -0.28 19.24
CA PHE A 80 -5.73 0.42 18.05
C PHE A 80 -5.05 1.74 18.38
N GLU A 81 -4.10 2.12 17.54
CA GLU A 81 -3.40 3.41 17.61
C GLU A 81 -3.81 4.37 16.49
N ALA A 82 -4.35 3.83 15.40
CA ALA A 82 -4.76 4.62 14.25
C ALA A 82 -6.09 4.15 13.67
N THR A 83 -6.89 5.10 13.19
CA THR A 83 -8.05 4.87 12.32
C THR A 83 -7.74 5.39 10.94
N VAL A 84 -7.89 4.53 9.92
CA VAL A 84 -7.82 4.94 8.51
C VAL A 84 -9.24 4.99 7.96
N GLN A 85 -9.64 6.15 7.47
CA GLN A 85 -10.94 6.41 6.90
C GLN A 85 -10.82 6.46 5.37
N LEU A 86 -11.40 5.49 4.68
CA LEU A 86 -11.48 5.46 3.22
C LEU A 86 -12.71 6.22 2.76
N ARG A 87 -12.51 7.23 1.94
CA ARG A 87 -13.57 8.10 1.40
C ARG A 87 -13.36 8.30 -0.10
N SER A 88 -14.39 8.79 -0.79
CA SER A 88 -14.30 9.23 -2.18
C SER A 88 -14.68 10.71 -2.30
N ALA A 89 -14.22 11.35 -3.36
CA ALA A 89 -14.60 12.71 -3.71
C ALA A 89 -15.98 12.70 -4.39
N GLY A 90 -16.98 13.34 -3.75
CA GLY A 90 -18.30 13.59 -4.34
C GLY A 90 -19.23 12.37 -4.51
N ARG A 91 -18.79 11.15 -4.17
CA ARG A 91 -19.58 9.91 -4.30
C ARG A 91 -19.23 8.88 -3.22
N LYS A 92 -19.93 7.77 -3.20
CA LYS A 92 -19.53 6.61 -2.40
C LYS A 92 -18.50 5.75 -3.16
N LEU A 93 -17.59 5.11 -2.43
CA LEU A 93 -16.75 4.05 -2.98
C LEU A 93 -17.63 2.83 -3.31
N ASN A 94 -17.40 2.22 -4.46
CA ASN A 94 -18.02 0.94 -4.80
C ASN A 94 -17.22 -0.23 -4.20
N GLU A 95 -17.76 -1.46 -4.27
CA GLU A 95 -17.15 -2.65 -3.68
C GLU A 95 -15.81 -3.00 -4.33
N GLU A 96 -15.68 -2.84 -5.65
CA GLU A 96 -14.43 -3.10 -6.38
C GLU A 96 -13.32 -2.14 -5.96
N GLU A 97 -13.65 -0.86 -5.80
CA GLU A 97 -12.71 0.14 -5.31
C GLU A 97 -12.29 -0.14 -3.87
N LEU A 98 -13.22 -0.50 -3.00
CA LEU A 98 -12.92 -0.87 -1.61
C LEU A 98 -12.02 -2.11 -1.57
N SER A 99 -12.32 -3.13 -2.36
CA SER A 99 -11.49 -4.33 -2.48
C SER A 99 -10.09 -3.99 -2.98
N SER A 100 -9.97 -3.16 -4.01
CA SER A 100 -8.68 -2.72 -4.55
C SER A 100 -7.87 -1.88 -3.55
N LEU A 101 -8.52 -0.99 -2.80
CA LEU A 101 -7.87 -0.22 -1.75
C LEU A 101 -7.41 -1.13 -0.61
N ARG A 102 -8.26 -2.07 -0.18
CA ARG A 102 -7.99 -2.99 0.93
C ARG A 102 -6.87 -3.97 0.60
N SER A 103 -6.82 -4.51 -0.62
CA SER A 103 -5.78 -5.43 -1.07
C SER A 103 -4.37 -4.81 -0.98
N THR A 104 -4.24 -3.50 -1.17
CA THR A 104 -2.94 -2.83 -1.01
C THR A 104 -2.41 -2.84 0.43
N LEU A 105 -3.29 -2.97 1.43
CA LEU A 105 -2.85 -3.15 2.82
C LEU A 105 -2.30 -4.56 3.04
N ASP A 106 -2.95 -5.58 2.48
CA ASP A 106 -2.47 -6.96 2.59
C ASP A 106 -1.13 -7.16 1.87
N GLU A 107 -0.98 -6.59 0.67
CA GLU A 107 0.32 -6.56 -0.03
C GLU A 107 1.40 -5.84 0.79
N LEU A 108 1.03 -4.72 1.43
CA LEU A 108 1.95 -3.97 2.27
C LEU A 108 2.40 -4.81 3.47
N LEU A 109 1.46 -5.47 4.16
CA LEU A 109 1.76 -6.34 5.30
C LEU A 109 2.65 -7.52 4.93
N GLN A 110 2.46 -8.09 3.73
CA GLN A 110 3.30 -9.18 3.20
C GLN A 110 4.72 -8.71 2.84
N SER A 111 4.88 -7.46 2.43
CA SER A 111 6.16 -6.90 1.99
C SER A 111 7.00 -6.28 3.11
N MET A 112 6.42 -6.05 4.28
CA MET A 112 7.09 -5.46 5.44
C MET A 112 7.70 -6.53 6.33
N GLU A 113 8.77 -6.17 7.06
CA GLU A 113 9.28 -7.02 8.13
C GLU A 113 8.18 -7.31 9.16
N PRO A 114 8.10 -8.56 9.67
CA PRO A 114 7.10 -8.95 10.65
C PRO A 114 7.14 -8.05 11.88
N ASN A 115 6.06 -7.36 12.17
CA ASN A 115 5.90 -6.57 13.37
C ASN A 115 4.59 -6.97 14.06
N PRO A 116 4.65 -7.41 15.33
CA PRO A 116 3.45 -7.86 16.06
C PRO A 116 2.36 -6.80 16.20
N MET A 117 2.69 -5.50 16.00
CA MET A 117 1.73 -4.39 16.04
C MET A 117 1.11 -4.08 14.68
N PHE A 118 1.52 -4.77 13.61
CA PHE A 118 0.95 -4.58 12.28
C PHE A 118 -0.25 -5.50 12.06
N PHE A 119 -1.38 -5.11 12.62
CA PHE A 119 -2.65 -5.81 12.49
C PHE A 119 -3.82 -4.85 12.28
N VAL A 120 -4.90 -5.37 11.72
CA VAL A 120 -6.21 -4.73 11.67
C VAL A 120 -7.00 -5.21 12.88
N SER A 121 -7.40 -4.30 13.76
CA SER A 121 -8.19 -4.61 14.95
C SER A 121 -9.67 -4.73 14.57
N LYS A 122 -10.17 -3.77 13.80
CA LYS A 122 -11.56 -3.72 13.36
C LYS A 122 -11.67 -3.02 12.00
N GLU A 123 -12.58 -3.47 11.17
CA GLU A 123 -12.92 -2.76 9.94
C GLU A 123 -14.41 -2.91 9.62
N GLY A 124 -14.98 -1.93 8.91
CA GLY A 124 -16.37 -2.00 8.50
C GLY A 124 -16.89 -0.73 7.82
N PRO A 125 -18.10 -0.85 7.25
CA PRO A 125 -18.77 0.26 6.59
C PRO A 125 -19.18 1.33 7.59
N VAL A 126 -19.06 2.58 7.16
CA VAL A 126 -19.57 3.76 7.88
C VAL A 126 -20.29 4.68 6.90
N THR A 127 -21.04 5.66 7.44
CA THR A 127 -21.69 6.66 6.59
C THR A 127 -20.63 7.38 5.74
N GLY A 128 -20.71 7.21 4.43
CA GLY A 128 -19.80 7.86 3.45
C GLY A 128 -18.50 7.13 3.17
N GLY A 129 -18.30 5.88 3.61
CA GLY A 129 -17.10 5.12 3.29
C GLY A 129 -16.85 3.89 4.13
N TRP A 130 -15.59 3.62 4.41
CA TRP A 130 -15.12 2.46 5.16
C TRP A 130 -14.03 2.88 6.15
N ASP A 131 -14.09 2.38 7.36
CA ASP A 131 -13.09 2.68 8.39
C ASP A 131 -12.36 1.41 8.82
N LEU A 132 -11.04 1.55 9.04
CA LEU A 132 -10.18 0.49 9.56
C LEU A 132 -9.44 1.01 10.80
N GLN A 133 -9.40 0.19 11.85
CA GLN A 133 -8.61 0.42 13.05
C GLN A 133 -7.33 -0.42 12.98
N LEU A 134 -6.18 0.22 13.10
CA LEU A 134 -4.87 -0.40 12.95
C LEU A 134 -4.08 -0.34 14.26
N GLY A 135 -3.37 -1.42 14.57
CA GLY A 135 -2.54 -1.52 15.78
C GLY A 135 -1.35 -0.57 15.81
N SER A 136 -1.02 0.10 14.71
CA SER A 136 0.14 0.98 14.61
C SER A 136 -0.11 2.23 13.77
N LYS A 137 0.33 3.39 14.29
CA LYS A 137 0.34 4.67 13.55
C LYS A 137 1.29 4.65 12.34
N SER A 138 2.42 3.96 12.46
CA SER A 138 3.40 3.85 11.37
C SER A 138 2.84 3.07 10.19
N LEU A 139 2.11 1.97 10.44
CA LEU A 139 1.41 1.21 9.43
C LEU A 139 0.38 2.09 8.69
N ALA A 140 -0.45 2.82 9.43
CA ALA A 140 -1.46 3.72 8.85
C ALA A 140 -0.83 4.76 7.91
N ARG A 141 0.26 5.42 8.33
CA ARG A 141 0.97 6.39 7.49
C ARG A 141 1.63 5.78 6.26
N THR A 142 2.22 4.61 6.41
CA THR A 142 2.84 3.91 5.26
C THR A 142 1.79 3.47 4.26
N TRP A 143 0.66 2.96 4.73
CA TRP A 143 -0.46 2.62 3.87
C TRP A 143 -1.06 3.87 3.19
N GLY A 144 -1.27 4.97 3.92
CA GLY A 144 -1.75 6.23 3.33
C GLY A 144 -0.87 6.74 2.18
N ARG A 145 0.47 6.64 2.33
CA ARG A 145 1.41 6.95 1.24
C ARG A 145 1.30 5.99 0.04
N LYS A 146 1.09 4.69 0.31
CA LYS A 146 0.87 3.70 -0.77
C LYS A 146 -0.43 4.00 -1.52
N LEU A 147 -1.52 4.30 -0.82
CA LEU A 147 -2.81 4.67 -1.42
C LEU A 147 -2.68 5.89 -2.35
N THR A 148 -2.07 6.98 -1.87
CA THR A 148 -1.90 8.19 -2.70
C THR A 148 -0.99 7.96 -3.91
N ARG A 149 0.01 7.10 -3.79
CA ARG A 149 0.89 6.75 -4.92
C ARG A 149 0.17 5.90 -5.97
N SER A 150 -0.63 4.92 -5.55
CA SER A 150 -1.30 3.97 -6.45
C SER A 150 -2.57 4.54 -7.08
N PHE A 151 -3.38 5.25 -6.31
CA PHE A 151 -4.72 5.69 -6.74
C PHE A 151 -4.88 7.21 -6.78
N GLY A 152 -3.83 7.96 -6.44
CA GLY A 152 -3.95 9.41 -6.29
C GLY A 152 -4.72 9.79 -5.03
N GLY A 153 -5.26 11.00 -5.03
CA GLY A 153 -6.07 11.50 -3.92
C GLY A 153 -5.29 12.13 -2.79
N SER A 154 -6.01 12.54 -1.77
CA SER A 154 -5.45 13.29 -0.65
C SER A 154 -5.55 12.53 0.66
N VAL A 155 -4.57 12.77 1.54
CA VAL A 155 -4.54 12.27 2.91
C VAL A 155 -4.53 13.46 3.86
N LYS A 156 -5.42 13.41 4.86
CA LYS A 156 -5.42 14.34 6.00
C LYS A 156 -5.17 13.55 7.27
N GLU A 157 -4.27 14.05 8.11
CA GLU A 157 -3.96 13.47 9.41
C GLU A 157 -4.47 14.39 10.52
N SER A 158 -5.02 13.79 11.56
CA SER A 158 -5.32 14.44 12.83
C SER A 158 -4.98 13.51 13.98
N SER A 159 -4.67 14.06 15.15
CA SER A 159 -4.36 13.28 16.35
C SER A 159 -5.22 13.78 17.52
N THR A 160 -5.75 12.82 18.28
CA THR A 160 -6.54 13.10 19.48
C THR A 160 -5.83 12.49 20.69
N VAL A 161 -5.68 13.27 21.75
CA VAL A 161 -5.18 12.76 23.05
C VAL A 161 -6.27 11.90 23.68
N VAL A 162 -5.93 10.66 24.02
CA VAL A 162 -6.85 9.68 24.60
C VAL A 162 -6.50 9.30 26.04
N GLY A 163 -5.39 9.81 26.55
CA GLY A 163 -4.95 9.58 27.91
C GLY A 163 -3.52 10.04 28.14
N VAL A 164 -3.04 9.83 29.35
CA VAL A 164 -1.64 10.06 29.76
C VAL A 164 -1.11 8.80 30.41
N ASN A 165 0.06 8.35 29.99
CA ASN A 165 0.76 7.20 30.58
C ASN A 165 2.16 7.67 31.02
N GLU A 166 2.46 7.55 32.30
CA GLU A 166 3.75 7.98 32.89
C GLU A 166 4.14 9.44 32.54
N GLY A 167 3.16 10.33 32.52
CA GLY A 167 3.37 11.74 32.15
C GLY A 167 3.46 12.05 30.65
N ILE A 168 3.38 11.03 29.80
CA ILE A 168 3.42 11.16 28.34
C ILE A 168 1.99 11.06 27.76
N GLU A 169 1.62 12.02 26.91
CA GLU A 169 0.32 12.00 26.24
C GLU A 169 0.23 10.83 25.28
N VAL A 170 -0.78 10.00 25.45
CA VAL A 170 -1.14 8.93 24.52
C VAL A 170 -2.13 9.48 23.51
N THR A 171 -1.76 9.43 22.22
CA THR A 171 -2.57 9.94 21.13
C THR A 171 -3.04 8.83 20.19
N ARG A 172 -4.22 8.98 19.60
CA ARG A 172 -4.70 8.20 18.46
C ARG A 172 -4.62 9.03 17.19
N LEU A 173 -4.14 8.41 16.12
CA LEU A 173 -4.07 8.99 14.78
C LEU A 173 -5.38 8.72 14.05
N THR A 174 -5.95 9.74 13.41
CA THR A 174 -6.97 9.57 12.36
C THR A 174 -6.38 10.00 11.04
N LEU A 175 -6.35 9.08 10.08
CA LEU A 175 -5.88 9.31 8.72
C LEU A 175 -7.08 9.19 7.78
N SER A 176 -7.52 10.30 7.21
CA SER A 176 -8.60 10.32 6.22
C SER A 176 -8.02 10.37 4.82
N TYR A 177 -8.16 9.27 4.09
CA TYR A 177 -7.81 9.16 2.67
C TYR A 177 -9.05 9.41 1.82
N ARG A 178 -8.92 10.29 0.81
CA ARG A 178 -9.98 10.60 -0.14
C ARG A 178 -9.53 10.25 -1.56
N LYS A 179 -10.11 9.18 -2.13
CA LYS A 179 -9.87 8.73 -3.49
C LYS A 179 -10.54 9.71 -4.49
N PRO A 180 -9.86 10.14 -5.56
CA PRO A 180 -10.50 10.91 -6.62
C PRO A 180 -11.57 10.10 -7.36
N ALA A 181 -12.50 10.80 -8.02
CA ALA A 181 -13.54 10.15 -8.82
C ALA A 181 -13.04 9.62 -10.17
N TYR A 182 -11.84 9.99 -10.57
CA TYR A 182 -11.18 9.67 -11.83
C TYR A 182 -9.90 8.86 -11.59
N SER A 183 -9.44 8.21 -12.64
CA SER A 183 -8.23 7.39 -12.66
C SER A 183 -7.26 7.84 -13.77
N ILE A 184 -6.03 7.33 -13.76
CA ILE A 184 -5.06 7.60 -14.85
C ILE A 184 -5.63 7.08 -16.17
N GLY A 185 -5.59 7.93 -17.17
CA GLY A 185 -6.10 7.64 -18.52
C GLY A 185 -7.55 8.09 -18.75
N ASP A 186 -8.29 8.44 -17.69
CA ASP A 186 -9.64 9.01 -17.85
C ASP A 186 -9.59 10.39 -18.48
N VAL A 187 -10.62 10.70 -19.26
CA VAL A 187 -10.86 12.05 -19.81
C VAL A 187 -11.76 12.80 -18.84
N VAL A 188 -11.28 13.92 -18.35
CA VAL A 188 -12.00 14.79 -17.42
C VAL A 188 -12.22 16.17 -18.01
N ARG A 189 -13.34 16.79 -17.68
CA ARG A 189 -13.59 18.20 -17.96
C ARG A 189 -13.13 19.04 -16.79
N PHE A 190 -12.12 19.84 -17.03
CA PHE A 190 -11.57 20.77 -16.05
C PHE A 190 -11.36 22.14 -16.67
N LYS A 191 -11.83 23.19 -16.00
CA LYS A 191 -11.81 24.58 -16.52
C LYS A 191 -12.34 24.70 -17.96
N LYS A 192 -13.48 24.06 -18.22
CA LYS A 192 -14.18 24.05 -19.51
C LYS A 192 -13.42 23.39 -20.67
N SER A 193 -12.33 22.68 -20.41
CA SER A 193 -11.55 21.95 -21.42
C SER A 193 -11.50 20.47 -21.07
N LEU A 194 -11.24 19.64 -22.08
CA LEU A 194 -11.03 18.22 -21.93
C LEU A 194 -9.55 17.92 -21.65
N TRP A 195 -9.32 17.11 -20.64
CA TRP A 195 -7.99 16.71 -20.22
C TRP A 195 -7.93 15.21 -19.95
N ILE A 196 -6.81 14.59 -20.25
CA ILE A 196 -6.49 13.22 -19.84
C ILE A 196 -5.70 13.29 -18.54
N VAL A 197 -6.07 12.47 -17.57
CA VAL A 197 -5.30 12.28 -16.33
C VAL A 197 -4.05 11.46 -16.66
N ASP A 198 -2.89 12.07 -16.58
CA ASP A 198 -1.62 11.48 -17.04
C ASP A 198 -0.85 10.78 -15.91
N SER A 199 -0.80 11.40 -14.75
CA SER A 199 -0.10 10.85 -13.59
C SER A 199 -0.51 11.53 -12.28
N TRP A 200 -0.06 10.95 -11.16
CA TRP A 200 -0.27 11.50 -9.83
C TRP A 200 0.96 12.24 -9.33
N GLN A 201 0.74 13.38 -8.69
CA GLN A 201 1.71 14.06 -7.84
C GLN A 201 1.16 14.21 -6.42
N LYS A 202 2.00 14.65 -5.49
CA LYS A 202 1.62 14.84 -4.09
C LYS A 202 0.40 15.74 -3.93
N ASP A 203 0.37 16.84 -4.66
CA ASP A 203 -0.62 17.90 -4.49
C ASP A 203 -1.79 17.80 -5.48
N GLY A 204 -1.74 16.87 -6.43
CA GLY A 204 -2.80 16.67 -7.42
C GLY A 204 -2.36 15.91 -8.68
N PRO A 205 -3.23 15.77 -9.67
CA PRO A 205 -2.91 15.12 -10.93
C PRO A 205 -2.10 16.04 -11.86
N ILE A 206 -1.31 15.40 -12.73
CA ILE A 206 -0.84 16.00 -13.97
C ILE A 206 -1.86 15.68 -15.05
N LEU A 207 -2.29 16.70 -15.74
CA LEU A 207 -3.27 16.66 -16.79
C LEU A 207 -2.60 16.96 -18.14
N ARG A 208 -3.03 16.26 -19.20
CA ARG A 208 -2.65 16.51 -20.59
C ARG A 208 -3.89 16.86 -21.39
N LYS A 209 -3.81 17.97 -22.11
CA LYS A 209 -4.95 18.45 -22.88
C LYS A 209 -5.25 17.55 -24.07
N VAL A 210 -6.53 17.42 -24.43
CA VAL A 210 -6.95 16.52 -25.51
C VAL A 210 -6.73 17.18 -26.88
N ASP A 211 -6.91 18.51 -26.98
CA ASP A 211 -6.93 19.24 -28.24
C ASP A 211 -5.58 19.82 -28.68
N ARG A 212 -4.58 19.84 -27.81
CA ARG A 212 -3.24 20.39 -28.11
C ARG A 212 -2.17 19.93 -27.14
N PHE A 213 -0.93 20.16 -27.51
CA PHE A 213 0.23 19.82 -26.70
C PHE A 213 0.37 20.78 -25.51
N GLU A 214 -0.38 20.49 -24.44
CA GLU A 214 -0.37 21.24 -23.19
C GLU A 214 -0.45 20.28 -22.00
N ARG A 215 0.43 20.46 -21.03
CA ARG A 215 0.40 19.74 -19.74
C ARG A 215 0.24 20.74 -18.61
N SER A 216 -0.57 20.41 -17.62
CA SER A 216 -0.82 21.25 -16.46
C SER A 216 -0.95 20.42 -15.20
N GLY A 217 -0.38 20.89 -14.10
CA GLY A 217 -0.67 20.38 -12.77
C GLY A 217 -1.95 21.04 -12.23
N ALA A 218 -2.77 20.26 -11.54
CA ALA A 218 -3.93 20.76 -10.81
C ALA A 218 -3.87 20.28 -9.36
N THR A 219 -4.37 21.06 -8.41
CA THR A 219 -4.47 20.60 -7.02
C THR A 219 -5.69 19.70 -6.83
N TRP A 220 -5.66 18.84 -5.81
CA TRP A 220 -6.83 18.01 -5.46
C TRP A 220 -8.09 18.86 -5.23
N ARG A 221 -7.92 20.06 -4.67
CA ARG A 221 -9.00 21.02 -4.43
C ARG A 221 -9.57 21.59 -5.73
N ASP A 222 -8.71 21.97 -6.68
CA ASP A 222 -9.16 22.49 -7.97
C ASP A 222 -9.97 21.46 -8.75
N MET A 223 -9.58 20.19 -8.61
CA MET A 223 -10.22 19.06 -9.27
C MET A 223 -11.57 18.65 -8.66
N GLU A 224 -11.96 19.19 -7.51
CA GLU A 224 -13.29 18.92 -6.93
C GLU A 224 -14.44 19.34 -7.85
N SER A 225 -14.21 20.30 -8.74
CA SER A 225 -15.19 20.78 -9.74
C SER A 225 -15.10 20.07 -11.08
N SER A 226 -14.22 19.08 -11.25
CA SER A 226 -14.08 18.34 -12.49
C SER A 226 -15.14 17.25 -12.62
N SER A 227 -15.55 16.95 -13.87
CA SER A 227 -16.40 15.81 -14.22
C SER A 227 -15.60 14.79 -15.04
N VAL A 228 -15.90 13.51 -14.85
CA VAL A 228 -15.39 12.44 -15.73
C VAL A 228 -16.30 12.39 -16.95
N GLU A 229 -15.72 12.58 -18.12
CA GLU A 229 -16.46 12.57 -19.40
C GLU A 229 -16.36 11.21 -20.10
N CYS A 230 -15.21 10.53 -19.95
CA CYS A 230 -14.99 9.20 -20.51
C CYS A 230 -13.94 8.48 -19.67
N THR A 231 -14.31 7.39 -19.06
CA THR A 231 -13.35 6.57 -18.30
C THR A 231 -12.41 5.82 -19.25
N ARG A 232 -11.26 5.38 -18.73
CA ARG A 232 -10.32 4.58 -19.53
C ARG A 232 -10.94 3.27 -20.04
N ALA A 233 -11.90 2.71 -19.33
CA ALA A 233 -12.60 1.49 -19.71
C ALA A 233 -13.62 1.72 -20.84
N GLU A 234 -14.18 2.92 -20.96
CA GLU A 234 -15.13 3.30 -22.03
C GLU A 234 -14.42 3.70 -23.34
N GLN A 235 -13.11 3.93 -23.29
CA GLN A 235 -12.32 4.25 -24.48
C GLN A 235 -12.12 2.99 -25.33
N SER A 236 -12.24 3.17 -26.64
CA SER A 236 -12.01 2.11 -27.63
C SER A 236 -10.74 2.36 -28.42
N THR A 237 -10.09 1.29 -28.86
CA THR A 237 -9.02 1.34 -29.87
C THR A 237 -9.63 0.87 -31.18
N VAL A 238 -9.57 1.73 -32.22
CA VAL A 238 -10.15 1.47 -33.54
C VAL A 238 -9.08 1.49 -34.61
N GLN A 239 -9.27 0.68 -35.65
CA GLN A 239 -8.40 0.68 -36.82
C GLN A 239 -8.75 1.86 -37.76
N VAL A 240 -7.71 2.51 -38.26
CA VAL A 240 -7.84 3.56 -39.28
C VAL A 240 -8.10 2.90 -40.63
N LEU A 241 -9.28 3.15 -41.22
CA LEU A 241 -9.65 2.64 -42.54
C LEU A 241 -9.07 3.51 -43.64
N ASN A 242 -9.17 4.82 -43.43
CA ASN A 242 -8.65 5.85 -44.35
C ASN A 242 -8.24 7.08 -43.52
N ARG A 243 -7.35 7.91 -44.06
CA ARG A 243 -7.00 9.19 -43.44
C ARG A 243 -6.63 10.24 -44.47
N ASP A 244 -6.87 11.47 -44.09
CA ASP A 244 -6.33 12.66 -44.76
C ASP A 244 -5.37 13.42 -43.79
N SER A 245 -5.09 14.68 -44.08
CA SER A 245 -4.20 15.53 -43.28
C SER A 245 -4.79 15.96 -41.93
N SER A 246 -6.08 15.82 -41.69
CA SER A 246 -6.81 16.39 -40.56
C SER A 246 -7.73 15.38 -39.84
N ALA A 247 -8.15 14.33 -40.53
CA ALA A 247 -9.14 13.39 -40.05
C ALA A 247 -8.81 11.94 -40.42
N ALA A 248 -9.39 11.01 -39.70
CA ALA A 248 -9.34 9.59 -39.99
C ALA A 248 -10.74 9.00 -40.02
N GLU A 249 -10.96 8.06 -40.92
CA GLU A 249 -12.15 7.22 -40.98
C GLU A 249 -11.90 5.92 -40.21
N PHE A 250 -12.87 5.49 -39.44
CA PHE A 250 -12.83 4.25 -38.66
C PHE A 250 -14.22 3.60 -38.65
N MET A 251 -14.26 2.32 -38.27
CA MET A 251 -15.53 1.63 -38.04
C MET A 251 -15.99 1.92 -36.58
N ASP A 252 -17.17 2.57 -36.49
CA ASP A 252 -17.77 2.89 -35.19
C ASP A 252 -18.10 1.59 -34.44
N PRO A 253 -17.57 1.42 -33.22
CA PRO A 253 -17.78 0.21 -32.45
C PRO A 253 -19.23 0.03 -31.98
N SER A 254 -20.06 1.05 -32.03
CA SER A 254 -21.45 1.01 -31.56
C SER A 254 -22.44 0.51 -32.64
N ASP A 255 -22.26 0.90 -33.93
CA ASP A 255 -23.20 0.59 -35.01
C ASP A 255 -22.56 0.00 -36.27
N TYR A 256 -21.21 -0.18 -36.24
CA TYR A 256 -20.40 -0.73 -37.32
C TYR A 256 -20.48 0.05 -38.65
N LYS A 257 -20.81 1.34 -38.58
CA LYS A 257 -20.73 2.24 -39.75
C LYS A 257 -19.39 2.96 -39.78
N VAL A 258 -19.06 3.47 -40.97
CA VAL A 258 -17.87 4.30 -41.10
C VAL A 258 -18.16 5.68 -40.51
N SER A 259 -17.36 6.07 -39.56
CA SER A 259 -17.40 7.39 -38.91
C SER A 259 -16.06 8.09 -39.10
N THR A 260 -16.07 9.41 -38.99
CA THR A 260 -14.87 10.24 -39.13
C THR A 260 -14.56 10.95 -37.83
N VAL A 261 -13.26 11.02 -37.46
CA VAL A 261 -12.79 11.75 -36.31
C VAL A 261 -11.60 12.64 -36.68
N ALA A 262 -11.51 13.82 -36.08
CA ALA A 262 -10.33 14.67 -36.21
C ALA A 262 -9.10 13.97 -35.60
N LEU A 263 -7.97 14.04 -36.32
CA LEU A 263 -6.72 13.43 -35.84
C LEU A 263 -6.23 14.13 -34.57
N PRO A 264 -5.66 13.37 -33.57
CA PRO A 264 -5.09 13.99 -32.42
C PRO A 264 -3.84 14.79 -32.78
N TYR A 265 -3.52 15.82 -32.01
CA TYR A 265 -2.39 16.72 -32.28
C TYR A 265 -1.01 16.04 -32.32
N ASP A 266 -0.89 14.84 -31.78
CA ASP A 266 0.34 14.04 -31.72
C ASP A 266 0.33 12.87 -32.72
N ASP A 267 -0.61 12.87 -33.68
CA ASP A 267 -0.64 11.87 -34.73
C ASP A 267 0.60 12.02 -35.65
N ASP A 268 1.31 10.91 -35.85
CA ASP A 268 2.53 10.86 -36.67
C ASP A 268 2.26 10.55 -38.16
N GLY A 269 0.99 10.43 -38.53
CA GLY A 269 0.55 10.07 -39.88
C GLY A 269 0.75 8.59 -40.25
N LYS A 270 1.27 7.78 -39.35
CA LYS A 270 1.61 6.35 -39.54
C LYS A 270 0.80 5.40 -38.68
N ALA A 271 0.14 5.91 -37.64
CA ALA A 271 -0.63 5.09 -36.73
C ALA A 271 -1.75 4.37 -37.46
N VAL A 272 -1.79 3.05 -37.36
CA VAL A 272 -2.85 2.19 -37.93
C VAL A 272 -4.05 2.06 -37.03
N GLU A 273 -3.90 2.52 -35.78
CA GLU A 273 -4.93 2.48 -34.75
C GLU A 273 -5.02 3.84 -34.05
N LEU A 274 -6.23 4.21 -33.69
CA LEU A 274 -6.52 5.38 -32.87
C LEU A 274 -7.26 4.98 -31.62
N ARG A 275 -6.95 5.64 -30.52
CA ARG A 275 -7.74 5.58 -29.30
C ARG A 275 -8.80 6.68 -29.34
N ILE A 276 -10.05 6.28 -29.16
CA ILE A 276 -11.20 7.19 -29.21
C ILE A 276 -12.02 7.10 -27.92
N GLY A 277 -12.70 8.18 -27.58
CA GLY A 277 -13.69 8.25 -26.51
C GLY A 277 -14.95 8.94 -27.01
N PHE A 278 -16.11 8.50 -26.53
CA PHE A 278 -17.39 9.14 -26.87
C PHE A 278 -17.68 10.23 -25.83
N ILE A 279 -17.68 11.50 -26.25
CA ILE A 279 -17.76 12.67 -25.37
C ILE A 279 -18.71 13.69 -26.01
N ASP A 280 -19.64 14.22 -25.22
CA ASP A 280 -20.65 15.20 -25.70
C ASP A 280 -21.47 14.73 -26.94
N GLY A 281 -21.62 13.40 -27.10
CA GLY A 281 -22.36 12.85 -28.23
C GLY A 281 -21.55 12.65 -29.52
N GLU A 282 -20.23 12.85 -29.47
CA GLU A 282 -19.33 12.72 -30.61
C GLU A 282 -18.09 11.86 -30.24
N TRP A 283 -17.51 11.21 -31.24
CA TRP A 283 -16.23 10.53 -31.11
C TRP A 283 -15.08 11.54 -31.13
N VAL A 284 -14.21 11.46 -30.15
CA VAL A 284 -13.01 12.29 -30.03
C VAL A 284 -11.78 11.38 -30.03
N ALA A 285 -10.85 11.62 -30.95
CA ALA A 285 -9.57 10.92 -30.92
C ALA A 285 -8.69 11.46 -29.78
N LEU A 286 -8.15 10.53 -29.02
CA LEU A 286 -7.35 10.84 -27.84
C LEU A 286 -5.86 10.76 -28.18
N PRO A 287 -5.05 11.74 -27.76
CA PRO A 287 -3.62 11.72 -28.01
C PRO A 287 -2.97 10.48 -27.40
N VAL A 288 -2.00 9.91 -28.09
CA VAL A 288 -1.23 8.76 -27.63
C VAL A 288 -0.45 9.17 -26.38
N SER A 289 -0.36 8.29 -25.39
CA SER A 289 0.42 8.60 -24.17
C SER A 289 1.84 8.97 -24.58
N GLY A 290 2.20 10.22 -24.40
CA GLY A 290 3.50 10.71 -24.81
C GLY A 290 4.61 9.89 -24.16
N LYS A 291 5.33 9.10 -24.94
CA LYS A 291 6.75 8.93 -24.67
C LYS A 291 7.33 10.33 -24.78
N GLY A 292 7.57 10.95 -23.63
CA GLY A 292 8.24 12.22 -23.56
C GLY A 292 9.51 12.11 -24.39
N GLY A 293 9.59 12.92 -25.44
CA GLY A 293 10.80 13.08 -26.18
C GLY A 293 11.87 13.55 -25.21
N GLY A 294 12.74 12.62 -24.84
CA GLY A 294 14.01 13.00 -24.24
C GLY A 294 14.80 13.81 -25.27
N LYS A 295 15.12 15.02 -24.93
CA LYS A 295 16.35 15.71 -25.28
C LYS A 295 16.97 16.23 -24.02
#